data_510d08fbbec5ab7681df0976caf71c4e
#
_entry.id   510d08fbbec5ab7681df0976caf71c4e
#
_cell.length_a   1.000
_cell.length_b   1.000
_cell.length_c   1.000
_cell.angle_alpha   90.00
_cell.angle_beta   90.00
_cell.angle_gamma   90.00
#
_symmetry.space_group_name_H-M   'P 1'
#
loop_
_entity.id
_entity.type
_entity.pdbx_description
1 polymer ?
#
loop_
_entity_poly.entity_id
_entity_poly.type
_entity_poly.pdbx_seq_one_letter_code
_entity_poly.pdbx_strand_id
1 'polypeptide(L)'
;MADILIADDHKQIASILEEYVKKEGHTPHVAADGQEALDLFHSVHPDAVLLDVMMPKLDGFAVCREIRRTSTVPVIMVTARGEDFEKIMGLDIGADDYIVKPFSPGEVMARIRAVLRRMDKAQEPSKETFSQGNLHISLTDYEARMDGREVPLTKKELEILWTLATHKNKVFSRDNLLESLWGYDYFGDSRTVDSHIKRLRAKLDSFKPKGWEIKTIWGVGYKFEVKADEK
;
A
#
# COMPACT_ATOMS: atom_id res chain seq x y z
N MET A 1 15.05 1.46 -12.83
CA MET A 1 14.76 0.11 -13.35
C MET A 1 14.34 -0.69 -12.13
N ALA A 2 13.18 -1.33 -12.16
CA ALA A 2 12.60 -2.04 -11.01
C ALA A 2 12.23 -3.47 -11.42
N ASP A 3 12.28 -4.42 -10.49
CA ASP A 3 11.84 -5.80 -10.67
C ASP A 3 10.37 -5.93 -10.29
N ILE A 4 9.52 -6.35 -11.23
CA ILE A 4 8.07 -6.45 -11.07
C ILE A 4 7.64 -7.90 -11.17
N LEU A 5 7.11 -8.45 -10.08
CA LEU A 5 6.50 -9.78 -10.08
C LEU A 5 5.05 -9.66 -10.60
N ILE A 6 4.72 -10.46 -11.61
CA ILE A 6 3.38 -10.56 -12.21
C ILE A 6 2.89 -11.98 -11.99
N ALA A 7 1.86 -12.17 -11.19
CA ALA A 7 1.25 -13.45 -10.94
C ALA A 7 -0.18 -13.45 -11.48
N ASP A 8 -0.41 -14.18 -12.58
CA ASP A 8 -1.71 -14.34 -13.25
C ASP A 8 -1.70 -15.67 -14.04
N ASP A 9 -2.70 -16.54 -13.84
CA ASP A 9 -2.81 -17.83 -14.50
C ASP A 9 -3.25 -17.72 -15.97
N HIS A 10 -3.79 -16.55 -16.37
CA HIS A 10 -4.18 -16.25 -17.74
C HIS A 10 -2.98 -15.78 -18.57
N LYS A 11 -2.34 -16.71 -19.30
CA LYS A 11 -1.13 -16.44 -20.10
C LYS A 11 -1.21 -15.20 -20.99
N GLN A 12 -2.40 -14.92 -21.57
CA GLN A 12 -2.57 -13.75 -22.43
C GLN A 12 -2.46 -12.44 -21.63
N ILE A 13 -3.06 -12.39 -20.43
CA ILE A 13 -3.00 -11.21 -19.55
C ILE A 13 -1.57 -11.03 -19.08
N ALA A 14 -0.95 -12.09 -18.55
CA ALA A 14 0.44 -12.06 -18.09
C ALA A 14 1.39 -11.58 -19.19
N SER A 15 1.26 -12.09 -20.42
CA SER A 15 2.10 -11.68 -21.57
C SER A 15 1.91 -10.21 -21.94
N ILE A 16 0.69 -9.70 -21.92
CA ILE A 16 0.42 -8.27 -22.18
C ILE A 16 1.08 -7.42 -21.09
N LEU A 17 0.90 -7.76 -19.83
CA LEU A 17 1.49 -7.03 -18.70
C LEU A 17 3.03 -7.07 -18.74
N GLU A 18 3.60 -8.23 -19.06
CA GLU A 18 5.04 -8.41 -19.27
C GLU A 18 5.60 -7.46 -20.32
N GLU A 19 4.93 -7.36 -21.48
CA GLU A 19 5.33 -6.47 -22.57
C GLU A 19 5.30 -5.00 -22.14
N TYR A 20 4.23 -4.58 -21.46
CA TYR A 20 4.10 -3.20 -20.99
C TYR A 20 5.13 -2.85 -19.90
N VAL A 21 5.40 -3.75 -18.97
CA VAL A 21 6.44 -3.59 -17.93
C VAL A 21 7.81 -3.41 -18.58
N LYS A 22 8.15 -4.24 -19.58
CA LYS A 22 9.41 -4.11 -20.36
C LYS A 22 9.48 -2.79 -21.11
N LYS A 23 8.38 -2.37 -21.73
CA LYS A 23 8.31 -1.12 -22.51
C LYS A 23 8.56 0.11 -21.64
N GLU A 24 8.21 0.06 -20.36
CA GLU A 24 8.49 1.13 -19.39
C GLU A 24 9.89 1.01 -18.74
N GLY A 25 10.71 0.08 -19.16
CA GLY A 25 12.12 -0.06 -18.70
C GLY A 25 12.25 -0.79 -17.37
N HIS A 26 11.26 -1.61 -17.00
CA HIS A 26 11.31 -2.48 -15.83
C HIS A 26 11.56 -3.94 -16.21
N THR A 27 11.96 -4.77 -15.23
CA THR A 27 12.18 -6.20 -15.40
C THR A 27 10.96 -6.98 -14.89
N PRO A 28 10.17 -7.65 -15.75
CA PRO A 28 9.06 -8.49 -15.32
C PRO A 28 9.55 -9.90 -14.94
N HIS A 29 8.94 -10.44 -13.89
CA HIS A 29 9.05 -11.84 -13.48
C HIS A 29 7.64 -12.40 -13.44
N VAL A 30 7.35 -13.44 -14.24
CA VAL A 30 5.99 -13.94 -14.43
C VAL A 30 5.82 -15.27 -13.73
N ALA A 31 4.76 -15.39 -12.90
CA ALA A 31 4.30 -16.61 -12.26
C ALA A 31 2.92 -17.00 -12.80
N ALA A 32 2.69 -18.29 -13.03
CA ALA A 32 1.42 -18.83 -13.52
C ALA A 32 0.51 -19.35 -12.40
N ASP A 33 0.99 -19.38 -11.16
CA ASP A 33 0.21 -19.77 -9.99
C ASP A 33 0.78 -19.16 -8.70
N GLY A 34 0.03 -19.30 -7.60
CA GLY A 34 0.43 -18.68 -6.33
C GLY A 34 1.66 -19.31 -5.69
N GLN A 35 1.96 -20.59 -5.93
CA GLN A 35 3.19 -21.19 -5.40
C GLN A 35 4.42 -20.66 -6.14
N GLU A 36 4.37 -20.63 -7.47
CA GLU A 36 5.44 -20.02 -8.30
C GLU A 36 5.65 -18.55 -7.96
N ALA A 37 4.56 -17.82 -7.65
CA ALA A 37 4.64 -16.43 -7.22
C ALA A 37 5.45 -16.28 -5.93
N LEU A 38 5.25 -17.14 -4.92
CA LEU A 38 6.03 -17.11 -3.69
C LEU A 38 7.49 -17.51 -3.91
N ASP A 39 7.75 -18.52 -4.75
CA ASP A 39 9.10 -18.96 -5.07
C ASP A 39 9.90 -17.85 -5.76
N LEU A 40 9.29 -17.17 -6.74
CA LEU A 40 9.87 -16.01 -7.40
C LEU A 40 10.02 -14.82 -6.46
N PHE A 41 9.04 -14.56 -5.60
CA PHE A 41 9.13 -13.49 -4.61
C PHE A 41 10.36 -13.65 -3.71
N HIS A 42 10.62 -14.85 -3.22
CA HIS A 42 11.78 -15.12 -2.35
C HIS A 42 13.11 -15.12 -3.08
N SER A 43 13.15 -15.46 -4.37
CA SER A 43 14.40 -15.51 -5.14
C SER A 43 14.77 -14.18 -5.77
N VAL A 44 13.79 -13.40 -6.20
CA VAL A 44 13.98 -12.15 -6.96
C VAL A 44 13.99 -10.92 -6.04
N HIS A 45 13.25 -10.94 -4.93
CA HIS A 45 13.00 -9.76 -4.08
C HIS A 45 12.44 -8.57 -4.87
N PRO A 46 11.25 -8.70 -5.49
CA PRO A 46 10.73 -7.69 -6.40
C PRO A 46 10.43 -6.35 -5.70
N ASP A 47 10.46 -5.26 -6.46
CA ASP A 47 10.12 -3.91 -6.00
C ASP A 47 8.61 -3.67 -5.94
N ALA A 48 7.83 -4.43 -6.72
CA ALA A 48 6.36 -4.42 -6.67
C ALA A 48 5.78 -5.76 -7.15
N VAL A 49 4.58 -6.09 -6.69
CA VAL A 49 3.87 -7.32 -7.03
C VAL A 49 2.50 -6.98 -7.61
N LEU A 50 2.21 -7.49 -8.82
CA LEU A 50 0.87 -7.60 -9.39
C LEU A 50 0.35 -9.00 -9.13
N LEU A 51 -0.80 -9.15 -8.51
CA LEU A 51 -1.25 -10.42 -7.98
C LEU A 51 -2.72 -10.67 -8.31
N ASP A 52 -2.97 -11.60 -9.23
CA ASP A 52 -4.35 -12.04 -9.48
C ASP A 52 -4.93 -12.73 -8.23
N VAL A 53 -6.20 -12.46 -7.96
CA VAL A 53 -6.92 -13.09 -6.85
C VAL A 53 -7.18 -14.57 -7.17
N MET A 54 -7.61 -14.85 -8.37
CA MET A 54 -8.06 -16.20 -8.78
C MET A 54 -6.95 -16.96 -9.47
N MET A 55 -6.07 -17.60 -8.69
CA MET A 55 -5.00 -18.44 -9.21
C MET A 55 -5.07 -19.87 -8.68
N PRO A 56 -4.58 -20.87 -9.45
CA PRO A 56 -4.47 -22.25 -8.95
C PRO A 56 -3.40 -22.40 -7.86
N LYS A 57 -3.47 -23.49 -7.12
CA LYS A 57 -2.65 -23.89 -5.96
C LYS A 57 -2.84 -22.99 -4.76
N LEU A 58 -2.43 -21.72 -4.85
CA LEU A 58 -2.64 -20.67 -3.84
C LEU A 58 -3.32 -19.48 -4.48
N ASP A 59 -4.43 -19.03 -3.89
CA ASP A 59 -5.08 -17.80 -4.32
C ASP A 59 -4.25 -16.56 -3.98
N GLY A 60 -4.54 -15.44 -4.66
CA GLY A 60 -3.80 -14.21 -4.44
C GLY A 60 -3.90 -13.67 -3.02
N PHE A 61 -4.99 -13.95 -2.29
CA PHE A 61 -5.12 -13.53 -0.90
C PHE A 61 -4.16 -14.31 0.01
N ALA A 62 -3.99 -15.61 -0.22
CA ALA A 62 -3.04 -16.43 0.51
C ALA A 62 -1.60 -16.00 0.24
N VAL A 63 -1.26 -15.73 -1.03
CA VAL A 63 0.06 -15.21 -1.44
C VAL A 63 0.33 -13.85 -0.79
N CYS A 64 -0.62 -12.92 -0.84
CA CYS A 64 -0.47 -11.60 -0.22
C CYS A 64 -0.24 -11.70 1.29
N ARG A 65 -0.99 -12.56 2.00
CA ARG A 65 -0.78 -12.80 3.43
C ARG A 65 0.62 -13.32 3.74
N GLU A 66 1.12 -14.24 2.93
CA GLU A 66 2.45 -14.81 3.14
C GLU A 66 3.55 -13.76 2.90
N ILE A 67 3.46 -12.97 1.81
CA ILE A 67 4.34 -11.84 1.55
C ILE A 67 4.35 -10.86 2.74
N ARG A 68 3.18 -10.55 3.30
CA ARG A 68 3.04 -9.60 4.41
C ARG A 68 3.61 -10.06 5.74
N ARG A 69 3.91 -11.35 5.89
CA ARG A 69 4.62 -11.85 7.09
C ARG A 69 6.08 -11.40 7.14
N THR A 70 6.68 -11.18 5.98
CA THR A 70 8.13 -10.94 5.86
C THR A 70 8.49 -9.66 5.12
N SER A 71 7.52 -9.00 4.44
CA SER A 71 7.81 -7.87 3.56
C SER A 71 6.69 -6.81 3.54
N THR A 72 7.13 -5.58 3.32
CA THR A 72 6.26 -4.41 3.07
C THR A 72 6.25 -4.01 1.60
N VAL A 73 6.76 -4.84 0.69
CA VAL A 73 6.75 -4.59 -0.76
C VAL A 73 5.34 -4.22 -1.23
N PRO A 74 5.18 -3.23 -2.13
CA PRO A 74 3.86 -2.90 -2.67
C PRO A 74 3.23 -4.09 -3.39
N VAL A 75 1.99 -4.41 -3.00
CA VAL A 75 1.16 -5.45 -3.64
C VAL A 75 -0.09 -4.80 -4.21
N ILE A 76 -0.29 -4.94 -5.52
CA ILE A 76 -1.48 -4.52 -6.25
C ILE A 76 -2.27 -5.78 -6.59
N MET A 77 -3.45 -5.91 -6.02
CA MET A 77 -4.34 -7.05 -6.32
C MET A 77 -5.07 -6.81 -7.65
N VAL A 78 -5.19 -7.85 -8.44
CA VAL A 78 -5.99 -7.85 -9.67
C VAL A 78 -7.17 -8.79 -9.47
N THR A 79 -8.40 -8.32 -9.69
CA THR A 79 -9.62 -9.10 -9.37
C THR A 79 -10.66 -9.02 -10.48
N ALA A 80 -11.50 -10.05 -10.62
CA ALA A 80 -12.66 -10.00 -11.50
C ALA A 80 -13.73 -9.05 -10.94
N ARG A 81 -14.51 -8.44 -11.81
CA ARG A 81 -15.61 -7.55 -11.45
C ARG A 81 -16.72 -8.35 -10.76
N GLY A 82 -17.02 -8.06 -9.51
CA GLY A 82 -18.22 -8.65 -8.93
C GLY A 82 -18.48 -8.45 -7.46
N GLU A 83 -17.48 -8.32 -6.61
CA GLU A 83 -17.78 -8.21 -5.19
C GLU A 83 -16.96 -7.12 -4.50
N ASP A 84 -17.65 -6.08 -3.99
CA ASP A 84 -17.07 -5.12 -3.03
C ASP A 84 -16.38 -5.85 -1.87
N PHE A 85 -16.81 -7.08 -1.59
CA PHE A 85 -16.25 -7.96 -0.59
C PHE A 85 -14.81 -8.40 -0.92
N GLU A 86 -14.49 -8.76 -2.18
CA GLU A 86 -13.12 -9.14 -2.58
C GLU A 86 -12.14 -7.97 -2.48
N LYS A 87 -12.60 -6.74 -2.83
CA LYS A 87 -11.80 -5.53 -2.69
C LYS A 87 -11.50 -5.20 -1.23
N ILE A 88 -12.52 -5.28 -0.37
CA ILE A 88 -12.38 -5.04 1.08
C ILE A 88 -11.48 -6.11 1.69
N MET A 89 -11.66 -7.38 1.34
CA MET A 89 -10.82 -8.49 1.82
C MET A 89 -9.36 -8.34 1.39
N GLY A 90 -9.10 -7.98 0.12
CA GLY A 90 -7.73 -7.76 -0.37
C GLY A 90 -7.00 -6.64 0.38
N LEU A 91 -7.69 -5.53 0.63
CA LEU A 91 -7.14 -4.42 1.39
C LEU A 91 -6.98 -4.75 2.89
N ASP A 92 -7.91 -5.48 3.49
CA ASP A 92 -7.81 -5.92 4.90
C ASP A 92 -6.65 -6.93 5.12
N ILE A 93 -6.27 -7.68 4.08
CA ILE A 93 -5.13 -8.62 4.09
C ILE A 93 -3.77 -7.89 3.98
N GLY A 94 -3.76 -6.64 3.49
CA GLY A 94 -2.53 -5.86 3.41
C GLY A 94 -2.12 -5.44 2.00
N ALA A 95 -2.94 -5.65 0.97
CA ALA A 95 -2.71 -5.07 -0.35
C ALA A 95 -2.66 -3.53 -0.27
N ASP A 96 -1.84 -2.92 -1.11
CA ASP A 96 -1.70 -1.46 -1.19
C ASP A 96 -2.70 -0.84 -2.16
N ASP A 97 -3.11 -1.59 -3.18
CA ASP A 97 -4.07 -1.18 -4.20
C ASP A 97 -4.76 -2.38 -4.82
N TYR A 98 -5.81 -2.14 -5.62
CA TYR A 98 -6.48 -3.16 -6.41
C TYR A 98 -6.88 -2.64 -7.79
N ILE A 99 -6.97 -3.57 -8.76
CA ILE A 99 -7.39 -3.32 -10.13
C ILE A 99 -8.51 -4.30 -10.47
N VAL A 100 -9.57 -3.81 -11.09
CA VAL A 100 -10.72 -4.65 -11.49
C VAL A 100 -10.60 -5.02 -12.96
N LYS A 101 -10.71 -6.32 -13.28
CA LYS A 101 -10.83 -6.81 -14.66
C LYS A 101 -12.24 -6.49 -15.21
N PRO A 102 -12.40 -6.01 -16.46
CA PRO A 102 -11.35 -5.72 -17.41
C PRO A 102 -10.65 -4.37 -17.13
N PHE A 103 -9.34 -4.34 -17.28
CA PHE A 103 -8.51 -3.15 -17.13
C PHE A 103 -7.76 -2.82 -18.41
N SER A 104 -7.30 -1.59 -18.54
CA SER A 104 -6.35 -1.23 -19.58
C SER A 104 -4.91 -1.44 -19.10
N PRO A 105 -3.97 -1.89 -19.95
CA PRO A 105 -2.56 -1.96 -19.54
C PRO A 105 -2.01 -0.62 -19.06
N GLY A 106 -2.47 0.49 -19.64
CA GLY A 106 -2.11 1.84 -19.20
C GLY A 106 -2.53 2.15 -17.76
N GLU A 107 -3.69 1.64 -17.32
CA GLU A 107 -4.13 1.77 -15.92
C GLU A 107 -3.18 1.01 -14.98
N VAL A 108 -2.84 -0.24 -15.31
CA VAL A 108 -1.91 -1.05 -14.52
C VAL A 108 -0.56 -0.34 -14.38
N MET A 109 -0.01 0.16 -15.50
CA MET A 109 1.27 0.87 -15.49
C MET A 109 1.21 2.19 -14.71
N ALA A 110 0.10 2.92 -14.76
CA ALA A 110 -0.09 4.12 -13.93
C ALA A 110 -0.03 3.79 -12.43
N ARG A 111 -0.62 2.68 -12.01
CA ARG A 111 -0.59 2.20 -10.61
C ARG A 111 0.80 1.72 -10.20
N ILE A 112 1.49 0.95 -11.05
CA ILE A 112 2.88 0.56 -10.82
C ILE A 112 3.76 1.80 -10.65
N ARG A 113 3.69 2.78 -11.59
CA ARG A 113 4.43 4.04 -11.47
C ARG A 113 4.10 4.78 -10.17
N ALA A 114 2.84 4.80 -9.76
CA ALA A 114 2.42 5.46 -8.52
C ALA A 114 3.05 4.80 -7.28
N VAL A 115 3.19 3.49 -7.22
CA VAL A 115 3.83 2.80 -6.10
C VAL A 115 5.36 2.91 -6.16
N LEU A 116 5.98 2.84 -7.35
CA LEU A 116 7.44 2.93 -7.52
C LEU A 116 7.99 4.35 -7.36
N ARG A 117 7.30 5.40 -7.86
CA ARG A 117 7.73 6.81 -7.75
C ARG A 117 8.03 7.22 -6.30
N ARG A 118 7.48 6.53 -5.34
CA ARG A 118 7.68 6.78 -3.93
C ARG A 118 8.97 6.18 -3.41
N MET A 119 9.52 5.17 -4.12
CA MET A 119 10.85 4.64 -3.83
C MET A 119 11.96 5.61 -4.26
N ASP A 120 11.75 6.34 -5.39
CA ASP A 120 12.74 7.28 -5.93
C ASP A 120 12.82 8.61 -5.15
N LYS A 121 11.74 9.03 -4.47
CA LYS A 121 11.77 10.25 -3.64
C LYS A 121 12.59 10.13 -2.35
N ALA A 122 13.07 8.94 -2.03
CA ALA A 122 13.98 8.71 -0.90
C ALA A 122 15.43 9.19 -1.14
N GLN A 123 15.75 9.86 -2.25
CA GLN A 123 17.13 10.22 -2.63
C GLN A 123 17.52 11.69 -2.39
N GLU A 124 16.73 12.52 -1.70
CA GLU A 124 17.22 13.81 -1.22
C GLU A 124 17.32 13.83 0.32
N PRO A 125 18.47 14.22 0.91
CA PRO A 125 18.68 14.15 2.36
C PRO A 125 18.10 15.36 3.11
N SER A 126 16.81 15.61 3.00
CA SER A 126 16.11 16.31 4.05
C SER A 126 15.66 15.25 5.05
N LYS A 127 16.19 15.28 6.28
CA LYS A 127 15.71 14.40 7.37
C LYS A 127 14.26 14.75 7.68
N GLU A 128 13.35 14.20 6.87
CA GLU A 128 11.92 14.34 7.11
C GLU A 128 11.54 13.44 8.27
N THR A 129 11.69 13.95 9.48
CA THR A 129 11.30 13.28 10.70
C THR A 129 10.18 14.04 11.40
N PHE A 130 9.30 13.30 12.05
CA PHE A 130 8.21 13.86 12.86
C PHE A 130 8.16 13.15 14.20
N SER A 131 7.89 13.91 15.26
CA SER A 131 7.72 13.34 16.61
C SER A 131 6.52 13.98 17.33
N GLN A 132 5.71 13.15 17.98
CA GLN A 132 4.60 13.58 18.82
C GLN A 132 4.27 12.50 19.87
N GLY A 133 4.31 12.90 21.14
CA GLY A 133 4.14 11.93 22.25
C GLY A 133 5.16 10.80 22.15
N ASN A 134 4.70 9.57 22.07
CA ASN A 134 5.55 8.41 21.89
C ASN A 134 5.78 7.99 20.43
N LEU A 135 5.26 8.74 19.46
CA LEU A 135 5.43 8.47 18.03
C LEU A 135 6.65 9.20 17.47
N HIS A 136 7.47 8.47 16.74
CA HIS A 136 8.52 8.99 15.87
C HIS A 136 8.37 8.39 14.48
N ILE A 137 8.40 9.23 13.45
CA ILE A 137 8.32 8.82 12.05
C ILE A 137 9.56 9.36 11.34
N SER A 138 10.22 8.52 10.55
CA SER A 138 11.23 8.90 9.57
C SER A 138 10.73 8.54 8.18
N LEU A 139 10.45 9.53 7.35
CA LEU A 139 10.07 9.28 5.97
C LEU A 139 11.30 8.88 5.14
N THR A 140 12.48 9.37 5.51
CA THR A 140 13.75 9.01 4.86
C THR A 140 14.07 7.52 5.02
N ASP A 141 13.86 6.98 6.23
CA ASP A 141 14.13 5.57 6.52
C ASP A 141 12.90 4.68 6.29
N TYR A 142 11.76 5.28 5.94
CA TYR A 142 10.45 4.60 5.83
C TYR A 142 10.07 3.82 7.09
N GLU A 143 10.35 4.39 8.26
CA GLU A 143 10.11 3.78 9.55
C GLU A 143 9.16 4.61 10.42
N ALA A 144 8.33 3.92 11.20
CA ALA A 144 7.62 4.48 12.33
C ALA A 144 7.99 3.74 13.60
N ARG A 145 8.23 4.47 14.70
CA ARG A 145 8.55 3.90 16.01
C ARG A 145 7.63 4.48 17.08
N MET A 146 7.23 3.63 18.02
CA MET A 146 6.49 4.05 19.22
C MET A 146 7.20 3.54 20.48
N ASP A 147 7.46 4.42 21.42
CA ASP A 147 8.31 4.14 22.61
C ASP A 147 9.65 3.45 22.21
N GLY A 148 10.24 3.85 21.07
CA GLY A 148 11.50 3.31 20.52
C GLY A 148 11.37 1.97 19.79
N ARG A 149 10.20 1.33 19.78
CA ARG A 149 9.94 0.06 19.08
C ARG A 149 9.38 0.34 17.69
N GLU A 150 9.86 -0.38 16.71
CA GLU A 150 9.35 -0.27 15.33
C GLU A 150 7.91 -0.77 15.24
N VAL A 151 7.09 -0.01 14.50
CA VAL A 151 5.72 -0.36 14.13
C VAL A 151 5.75 -0.87 12.69
N PRO A 152 5.38 -2.13 12.41
CA PRO A 152 5.48 -2.71 11.07
C PRO A 152 4.39 -2.16 10.14
N LEU A 153 4.60 -0.97 9.60
CA LEU A 153 3.69 -0.32 8.66
C LEU A 153 4.05 -0.67 7.22
N THR A 154 3.04 -0.85 6.37
CA THR A 154 3.26 -0.85 4.93
C THR A 154 3.60 0.57 4.46
N LYS A 155 4.18 0.70 3.26
CA LYS A 155 4.53 2.03 2.72
C LYS A 155 3.33 2.97 2.70
N LYS A 156 2.14 2.48 2.30
CA LYS A 156 0.90 3.28 2.29
C LYS A 156 0.44 3.70 3.68
N GLU A 157 0.51 2.81 4.64
CA GLU A 157 0.15 3.13 6.02
C GLU A 157 1.09 4.20 6.60
N LEU A 158 2.39 4.12 6.30
CA LEU A 158 3.37 5.12 6.71
C LEU A 158 3.10 6.49 6.05
N GLU A 159 2.83 6.50 4.74
CA GLU A 159 2.54 7.73 3.99
C GLU A 159 1.25 8.40 4.50
N ILE A 160 0.21 7.63 4.79
CA ILE A 160 -1.02 8.14 5.41
C ILE A 160 -0.70 8.74 6.78
N LEU A 161 0.02 8.00 7.62
CA LEU A 161 0.39 8.46 8.95
C LEU A 161 1.21 9.74 8.89
N TRP A 162 2.21 9.81 8.01
CA TRP A 162 3.03 10.98 7.76
C TRP A 162 2.20 12.20 7.34
N THR A 163 1.34 12.02 6.33
CA THR A 163 0.49 13.09 5.81
C THR A 163 -0.42 13.67 6.89
N LEU A 164 -1.03 12.81 7.69
CA LEU A 164 -1.90 13.25 8.77
C LEU A 164 -1.11 13.90 9.92
N ALA A 165 0.02 13.30 10.31
CA ALA A 165 0.81 13.72 11.47
C ALA A 165 1.50 15.07 11.24
N THR A 166 2.08 15.29 10.05
CA THR A 166 2.73 16.56 9.69
C THR A 166 1.74 17.72 9.57
N HIS A 167 0.46 17.44 9.43
CA HIS A 167 -0.61 18.43 9.37
C HIS A 167 -1.56 18.29 10.58
N LYS A 168 -1.02 18.40 11.78
CA LYS A 168 -1.74 18.26 13.05
C LYS A 168 -3.09 19.00 13.03
N ASN A 169 -4.13 18.34 13.51
CA ASN A 169 -5.50 18.88 13.63
C ASN A 169 -6.19 19.28 12.32
N LYS A 170 -5.53 19.18 11.16
CA LYS A 170 -6.15 19.40 9.85
C LYS A 170 -6.96 18.16 9.46
N VAL A 171 -8.18 18.39 8.98
CA VAL A 171 -9.04 17.34 8.43
C VAL A 171 -8.69 17.13 6.96
N PHE A 172 -8.45 15.88 6.57
CA PHE A 172 -8.31 15.47 5.18
C PHE A 172 -9.54 14.65 4.78
N SER A 173 -10.16 15.01 3.65
CA SER A 173 -11.19 14.16 3.07
C SER A 173 -10.60 12.86 2.54
N ARG A 174 -11.44 11.86 2.32
CA ARG A 174 -11.02 10.60 1.68
C ARG A 174 -10.41 10.85 0.32
N ASP A 175 -11.06 11.70 -0.47
CA ASP A 175 -10.62 12.04 -1.82
C ASP A 175 -9.29 12.80 -1.80
N ASN A 176 -9.09 13.75 -0.86
CA ASN A 176 -7.81 14.44 -0.71
C ASN A 176 -6.67 13.46 -0.35
N LEU A 177 -6.92 12.50 0.55
CA LEU A 177 -5.92 11.48 0.88
C LEU A 177 -5.67 10.57 -0.32
N LEU A 178 -6.72 10.17 -1.01
CA LEU A 178 -6.62 9.33 -2.19
C LEU A 178 -5.78 10.03 -3.27
N GLU A 179 -6.13 11.24 -3.63
CA GLU A 179 -5.44 12.04 -4.64
C GLU A 179 -3.97 12.31 -4.27
N SER A 180 -3.69 12.71 -3.03
CA SER A 180 -2.33 13.02 -2.58
C SER A 180 -1.43 11.79 -2.52
N LEU A 181 -1.98 10.60 -2.20
CA LEU A 181 -1.22 9.39 -1.96
C LEU A 181 -1.28 8.37 -3.10
N TRP A 182 -2.28 8.43 -3.98
CA TRP A 182 -2.40 7.55 -5.16
C TRP A 182 -2.27 8.32 -6.47
N GLY A 183 -2.45 9.65 -6.47
CA GLY A 183 -2.32 10.55 -7.63
C GLY A 183 -3.65 10.84 -8.31
N TYR A 184 -3.67 11.89 -9.16
CA TYR A 184 -4.86 12.34 -9.89
C TYR A 184 -5.44 11.31 -10.86
N ASP A 185 -4.59 10.43 -11.39
CA ASP A 185 -4.99 9.39 -12.35
C ASP A 185 -5.50 8.12 -11.64
N TYR A 186 -5.76 8.19 -10.34
CA TYR A 186 -6.27 7.05 -9.59
C TYR A 186 -7.80 6.97 -9.72
N PHE A 187 -8.29 5.95 -10.40
CA PHE A 187 -9.72 5.70 -10.60
C PHE A 187 -10.34 4.72 -9.57
N GLY A 188 -9.68 4.51 -8.44
CA GLY A 188 -10.16 3.63 -7.38
C GLY A 188 -11.17 4.29 -6.43
N ASP A 189 -11.86 3.46 -5.64
CA ASP A 189 -12.82 3.92 -4.62
C ASP A 189 -12.10 4.57 -3.43
N SER A 190 -12.60 5.69 -2.96
CA SER A 190 -12.11 6.37 -1.75
C SER A 190 -12.21 5.53 -0.47
N ARG A 191 -13.01 4.46 -0.46
CA ARG A 191 -13.05 3.44 0.60
C ARG A 191 -11.73 2.71 0.80
N THR A 192 -10.83 2.73 -0.20
CA THR A 192 -9.45 2.24 -0.06
C THR A 192 -8.75 2.92 1.12
N VAL A 193 -8.97 4.22 1.32
CA VAL A 193 -8.42 4.96 2.45
C VAL A 193 -8.93 4.42 3.79
N ASP A 194 -10.23 4.08 3.88
CA ASP A 194 -10.83 3.57 5.11
C ASP A 194 -10.18 2.24 5.56
N SER A 195 -9.90 1.35 4.61
CA SER A 195 -9.23 0.06 4.89
C SER A 195 -7.80 0.26 5.39
N HIS A 196 -7.04 1.17 4.78
CA HIS A 196 -5.69 1.51 5.26
C HIS A 196 -5.71 2.16 6.65
N ILE A 197 -6.64 3.09 6.92
CA ILE A 197 -6.81 3.71 8.24
C ILE A 197 -7.17 2.68 9.31
N LYS A 198 -8.07 1.73 8.99
CA LYS A 198 -8.45 0.64 9.90
C LYS A 198 -7.24 -0.18 10.33
N ARG A 199 -6.43 -0.63 9.36
CA ARG A 199 -5.20 -1.41 9.63
C ARG A 199 -4.16 -0.60 10.37
N LEU A 200 -3.93 0.63 9.95
CA LEU A 200 -3.01 1.55 10.59
C LEU A 200 -3.36 1.73 12.07
N ARG A 201 -4.61 2.02 12.39
CA ARG A 201 -5.09 2.12 13.78
C ARG A 201 -4.84 0.85 14.56
N ALA A 202 -5.21 -0.31 14.02
CA ALA A 202 -5.03 -1.60 14.70
C ALA A 202 -3.55 -1.84 15.08
N LYS A 203 -2.61 -1.43 14.21
CA LYS A 203 -1.17 -1.53 14.49
C LYS A 203 -0.73 -0.51 15.54
N LEU A 204 -1.15 0.74 15.44
CA LEU A 204 -0.78 1.81 16.38
C LEU A 204 -1.39 1.58 17.78
N ASP A 205 -2.64 1.11 17.86
CA ASP A 205 -3.33 0.89 19.14
C ASP A 205 -2.64 -0.17 20.02
N SER A 206 -1.95 -1.15 19.40
CA SER A 206 -1.14 -2.14 20.11
C SER A 206 0.02 -1.51 20.91
N PHE A 207 0.48 -0.30 20.53
CA PHE A 207 1.54 0.46 21.17
C PHE A 207 1.01 1.59 22.07
N LYS A 208 -0.30 1.74 22.20
CA LYS A 208 -0.97 2.74 23.07
C LYS A 208 -0.50 4.19 22.80
N PRO A 209 -1.05 4.86 21.78
CA PRO A 209 -0.73 6.26 21.46
C PRO A 209 -0.87 7.18 22.68
N LYS A 210 0.11 8.08 22.90
CA LYS A 210 0.17 9.00 24.04
C LYS A 210 0.00 10.45 23.56
N GLY A 211 -1.11 11.09 23.95
CA GLY A 211 -1.37 12.50 23.66
C GLY A 211 -1.79 12.78 22.19
N TRP A 212 -2.09 11.76 21.40
CA TRP A 212 -2.56 11.90 20.02
C TRP A 212 -3.41 10.72 19.59
N GLU A 213 -4.19 10.90 18.51
CA GLU A 213 -4.96 9.82 17.86
C GLU A 213 -5.25 10.14 16.39
N ILE A 214 -5.49 9.12 15.57
CA ILE A 214 -6.10 9.30 14.26
C ILE A 214 -7.62 9.31 14.44
N LYS A 215 -8.23 10.47 14.31
CA LYS A 215 -9.67 10.66 14.54
C LYS A 215 -10.46 10.63 13.25
N THR A 216 -11.63 9.98 13.28
CA THR A 216 -12.61 10.04 12.19
C THR A 216 -13.49 11.27 12.39
N ILE A 217 -13.63 12.07 11.34
CA ILE A 217 -14.64 13.13 11.25
C ILE A 217 -15.75 12.62 10.35
N TRP A 218 -16.84 12.24 10.95
CA TRP A 218 -17.97 11.59 10.28
C TRP A 218 -18.46 12.41 9.09
N GLY A 219 -18.67 11.74 7.96
CA GLY A 219 -19.10 12.38 6.72
C GLY A 219 -18.01 13.18 5.98
N VAL A 220 -16.82 13.38 6.58
CA VAL A 220 -15.74 14.20 6.01
C VAL A 220 -14.50 13.36 5.72
N GLY A 221 -13.85 12.80 6.76
CA GLY A 221 -12.59 12.09 6.57
C GLY A 221 -11.83 11.87 7.87
N TYR A 222 -10.53 12.14 7.86
CA TYR A 222 -9.62 11.81 8.95
C TYR A 222 -8.71 12.96 9.32
N LYS A 223 -8.26 12.99 10.59
CA LYS A 223 -7.23 13.91 11.07
C LYS A 223 -6.32 13.24 12.10
N PHE A 224 -5.11 13.73 12.22
CA PHE A 224 -4.24 13.48 13.37
C PHE A 224 -4.57 14.50 14.45
N GLU A 225 -5.26 14.07 15.51
CA GLU A 225 -5.64 14.94 16.62
C GLU A 225 -4.59 14.85 17.72
N VAL A 226 -4.04 15.99 18.12
CA VAL A 226 -3.21 16.10 19.31
C VAL A 226 -4.11 16.49 20.46
N LYS A 227 -4.13 15.66 21.50
CA LYS A 227 -4.85 15.97 22.74
C LYS A 227 -4.04 17.01 23.51
N ALA A 228 -4.69 18.09 23.95
CA ALA A 228 -4.06 19.01 24.90
C ALA A 228 -3.77 18.23 26.20
N ASP A 229 -2.57 18.40 26.73
CA ASP A 229 -2.26 17.87 28.06
C ASP A 229 -3.31 18.39 29.04
N GLU A 230 -4.13 17.52 29.60
CA GLU A 230 -4.93 17.86 30.75
C GLU A 230 -3.93 18.16 31.88
N LYS A 231 -3.85 19.46 32.21
CA LYS A 231 -3.08 19.96 33.35
C LYS A 231 -3.76 19.55 34.65
#